data_9f955fd8519818e626b8b6abf7eccfcb
#
_entry.id   9f955fd8519818e626b8b6abf7eccfcb
#
_cell.length_a   1.000
_cell.length_b   1.000
_cell.length_c   1.000
_cell.angle_alpha   90.00
_cell.angle_beta   90.00
_cell.angle_gamma   90.00
#
_symmetry.space_group_name_H-M   'P 1'
#
loop_
_entity.id
_entity.type
_entity.pdbx_description
1 polymer ?
#
loop_
_entity_poly.entity_id
_entity_poly.type
_entity_poly.pdbx_seq_one_letter_code
_entity_poly.pdbx_strand_id
1 'polypeptide(L)'
;MIQRIQSLFLLLSSTLYLVYWYYGLEWYLEGFNLIKNLPFLAGKNTILYILDPLIFITTYAPLTISILCFISIFFFKIRRRQILICKISYYLSFLMCMNTVWFFYFSLNYLASLMPSMFMEIMLYLAIINPFICTILIYLSIKFIKKDSDLVNSLNRIR
;
A
#
# COMPACT_ATOMS: atom_id res chain seq x y z
N MET A 1 26.86 2.47 -5.49
CA MET A 1 26.04 1.25 -5.63
C MET A 1 24.78 1.24 -4.75
N ILE A 2 24.81 1.73 -3.53
CA ILE A 2 23.68 1.74 -2.58
C ILE A 2 22.45 2.49 -3.11
N GLN A 3 22.63 3.63 -3.79
CA GLN A 3 21.52 4.41 -4.37
C GLN A 3 20.65 3.63 -5.38
N ARG A 4 21.25 2.71 -6.15
CA ARG A 4 20.53 1.89 -7.13
C ARG A 4 19.57 0.89 -6.45
N ILE A 5 20.00 0.33 -5.31
CA ILE A 5 19.19 -0.63 -4.55
C ILE A 5 17.96 0.05 -3.93
N GLN A 6 18.11 1.28 -3.43
CA GLN A 6 17.00 2.07 -2.86
C GLN A 6 15.94 2.37 -3.91
N SER A 7 16.38 2.84 -5.09
CA SER A 7 15.47 3.13 -6.20
C SER A 7 14.76 1.88 -6.71
N LEU A 8 15.42 0.72 -6.68
CA LEU A 8 14.83 -0.55 -7.08
C LEU A 8 13.71 -0.96 -6.12
N PHE A 9 13.91 -0.85 -4.80
CA PHE A 9 12.85 -1.16 -3.83
C PHE A 9 11.65 -0.21 -3.94
N LEU A 10 11.88 1.09 -4.16
CA LEU A 10 10.81 2.07 -4.36
C LEU A 10 10.07 1.82 -5.66
N LEU A 11 10.78 1.49 -6.74
CA LEU A 11 10.16 1.18 -8.01
C LEU A 11 9.33 -0.10 -7.92
N LEU A 12 9.86 -1.14 -7.27
CA LEU A 12 9.15 -2.40 -7.09
C LEU A 12 7.88 -2.20 -6.23
N SER A 13 7.96 -1.44 -5.13
CA SER A 13 6.77 -1.14 -4.32
C SER A 13 5.75 -0.29 -5.08
N SER A 14 6.21 0.67 -5.90
CA SER A 14 5.33 1.50 -6.74
C SER A 14 4.58 0.66 -7.77
N THR A 15 5.27 -0.22 -8.49
CA THR A 15 4.64 -1.10 -9.49
C THR A 15 3.69 -2.10 -8.87
N LEU A 16 4.05 -2.71 -7.72
CA LEU A 16 3.18 -3.64 -7.00
C LEU A 16 1.90 -2.97 -6.51
N TYR A 17 1.97 -1.74 -5.98
CA TYR A 17 0.77 -0.99 -5.58
C TYR A 17 -0.08 -0.53 -6.77
N LEU A 18 0.54 -0.21 -7.92
CA LEU A 18 -0.20 0.16 -9.13
C LEU A 18 -0.97 -1.05 -9.67
N VAL A 19 -0.34 -2.21 -9.74
CA VAL A 19 -0.98 -3.48 -10.14
C VAL A 19 -2.09 -3.84 -9.16
N TYR A 20 -1.84 -3.72 -7.86
CA TYR A 20 -2.82 -3.97 -6.81
C TYR A 20 -4.05 -3.05 -6.95
N TRP A 21 -3.85 -1.77 -7.25
CA TRP A 21 -4.95 -0.83 -7.49
C TRP A 21 -5.76 -1.22 -8.71
N TYR A 22 -5.09 -1.54 -9.83
CA TYR A 22 -5.74 -1.83 -11.10
C TYR A 22 -6.64 -3.07 -11.03
N TYR A 23 -6.13 -4.17 -10.48
CA TYR A 23 -6.87 -5.43 -10.38
C TYR A 23 -7.76 -5.51 -9.13
N GLY A 24 -7.40 -4.82 -8.06
CA GLY A 24 -8.13 -4.86 -6.80
C GLY A 24 -9.36 -3.97 -6.73
N LEU A 25 -9.50 -3.01 -7.64
CA LEU A 25 -10.57 -2.01 -7.58
C LEU A 25 -11.97 -2.67 -7.58
N GLU A 26 -12.23 -3.58 -8.51
CA GLU A 26 -13.51 -4.28 -8.64
C GLU A 26 -13.79 -5.16 -7.41
N TRP A 27 -12.80 -5.89 -6.93
CA TRP A 27 -12.95 -6.75 -5.73
C TRP A 27 -13.27 -5.94 -4.48
N TYR A 28 -12.66 -4.77 -4.34
CA TYR A 28 -12.97 -3.87 -3.23
C TYR A 28 -14.41 -3.35 -3.30
N LEU A 29 -14.87 -2.94 -4.47
CA LEU A 29 -16.24 -2.45 -4.66
C LEU A 29 -17.26 -3.54 -4.35
N GLU A 30 -17.08 -4.74 -4.84
CA GLU A 30 -17.97 -5.88 -4.57
C GLU A 30 -17.95 -6.28 -3.08
N GLY A 31 -16.76 -6.39 -2.48
CA GLY A 31 -16.64 -6.73 -1.07
C GLY A 31 -17.24 -5.67 -0.13
N PHE A 32 -17.13 -4.40 -0.46
CA PHE A 32 -17.78 -3.33 0.32
C PHE A 32 -19.29 -3.32 0.16
N ASN A 33 -19.83 -3.65 -1.00
CA ASN A 33 -21.26 -3.81 -1.19
C ASN A 33 -21.81 -4.96 -0.31
N LEU A 34 -21.06 -6.05 -0.19
CA LEU A 34 -21.39 -7.13 0.73
C LEU A 34 -21.38 -6.65 2.18
N ILE A 35 -20.34 -5.93 2.62
CA ILE A 35 -20.22 -5.44 3.99
C ILE A 35 -21.38 -4.48 4.32
N LYS A 36 -21.79 -3.62 3.39
CA LYS A 36 -22.97 -2.73 3.55
C LYS A 36 -24.27 -3.51 3.77
N ASN A 37 -24.42 -4.66 3.16
CA ASN A 37 -25.63 -5.49 3.22
C ASN A 37 -25.64 -6.47 4.40
N LEU A 38 -24.60 -6.50 5.25
CA LEU A 38 -24.59 -7.34 6.45
C LEU A 38 -25.73 -6.97 7.40
N PRO A 39 -26.50 -7.93 7.94
CA PRO A 39 -27.67 -7.67 8.78
C PRO A 39 -27.33 -6.87 10.05
N PHE A 40 -26.11 -6.95 10.54
CA PHE A 40 -25.62 -6.16 11.67
C PHE A 40 -25.51 -4.64 11.35
N LEU A 41 -25.26 -4.29 10.09
CA LEU A 41 -25.12 -2.91 9.59
C LEU A 41 -26.39 -2.41 8.92
N ALA A 42 -27.25 -3.30 8.49
CA ALA A 42 -28.52 -2.98 7.84
C ALA A 42 -29.42 -2.22 8.83
N GLY A 43 -29.75 -0.97 8.48
CA GLY A 43 -30.61 -0.08 9.30
C GLY A 43 -29.88 0.94 10.17
N LYS A 44 -28.54 0.94 10.21
CA LYS A 44 -27.74 1.96 10.91
C LYS A 44 -27.15 2.97 9.92
N ASN A 45 -27.98 3.94 9.51
CA ASN A 45 -27.57 4.99 8.55
C ASN A 45 -26.30 5.74 8.96
N THR A 46 -26.06 5.95 10.27
CA THR A 46 -24.84 6.60 10.78
C THR A 46 -23.55 5.84 10.44
N ILE A 47 -23.59 4.50 10.40
CA ILE A 47 -22.43 3.70 10.06
C ILE A 47 -22.15 3.76 8.56
N LEU A 48 -23.18 3.83 7.73
CA LEU A 48 -23.03 3.98 6.27
C LEU A 48 -22.35 5.31 5.91
N TYR A 49 -22.65 6.41 6.60
CA TYR A 49 -21.97 7.70 6.39
C TYR A 49 -20.46 7.66 6.68
N ILE A 50 -20.02 6.81 7.61
CA ILE A 50 -18.59 6.63 7.92
C ILE A 50 -17.94 5.65 6.92
N LEU A 51 -18.69 4.67 6.45
CA LEU A 51 -18.19 3.64 5.55
C LEU A 51 -17.85 4.20 4.15
N ASP A 52 -18.69 5.11 3.63
CA ASP A 52 -18.48 5.68 2.29
C ASP A 52 -17.14 6.42 2.12
N PRO A 53 -16.75 7.37 3.00
CA PRO A 53 -15.42 7.99 2.90
C PRO A 53 -14.28 7.00 3.13
N LEU A 54 -14.48 5.99 3.97
CA LEU A 54 -13.48 4.95 4.21
C LEU A 54 -13.27 4.08 2.95
N ILE A 55 -14.34 3.74 2.24
CA ILE A 55 -14.27 3.06 0.94
C ILE A 55 -13.47 3.89 -0.05
N PHE A 56 -13.78 5.19 -0.15
CA PHE A 56 -13.07 6.08 -1.08
C PHE A 56 -11.57 6.15 -0.75
N ILE A 57 -11.22 6.33 0.52
CA ILE A 57 -9.82 6.38 0.95
C ILE A 57 -9.10 5.07 0.64
N THR A 58 -9.71 3.94 0.95
CA THR A 58 -9.07 2.62 0.75
C THR A 58 -8.93 2.23 -0.71
N THR A 59 -9.87 2.66 -1.55
CA THR A 59 -9.81 2.39 -3.00
C THR A 59 -8.68 3.17 -3.68
N TYR A 60 -8.47 4.43 -3.28
CA TYR A 60 -7.46 5.29 -3.91
C TYR A 60 -6.12 5.34 -3.16
N ALA A 61 -6.04 4.86 -1.93
CA ALA A 61 -4.79 4.85 -1.17
C ALA A 61 -3.65 4.07 -1.85
N PRO A 62 -3.86 2.89 -2.48
CA PRO A 62 -2.79 2.20 -3.18
C PRO A 62 -2.21 3.02 -4.33
N LEU A 63 -3.05 3.73 -5.06
CA LEU A 63 -2.63 4.62 -6.15
C LEU A 63 -1.81 5.79 -5.60
N THR A 64 -2.22 6.42 -4.51
CA THR A 64 -1.47 7.51 -3.89
C THR A 64 -0.13 7.05 -3.36
N ILE A 65 -0.04 5.88 -2.74
CA ILE A 65 1.22 5.29 -2.27
C ILE A 65 2.15 4.99 -3.45
N SER A 66 1.62 4.42 -4.54
CA SER A 66 2.39 4.16 -5.76
C SER A 66 3.01 5.43 -6.31
N ILE A 67 2.23 6.50 -6.45
CA ILE A 67 2.70 7.80 -6.94
C ILE A 67 3.77 8.39 -6.00
N LEU A 68 3.57 8.34 -4.68
CA LEU A 68 4.54 8.85 -3.71
C LEU A 68 5.86 8.08 -3.75
N CYS A 69 5.82 6.75 -3.87
CA CYS A 69 7.01 5.92 -4.02
C CYS A 69 7.75 6.26 -5.32
N PHE A 70 7.02 6.45 -6.42
CA PHE A 70 7.61 6.81 -7.70
C PHE A 70 8.25 8.21 -7.67
N ILE A 71 7.55 9.22 -7.15
CA ILE A 71 8.07 10.58 -6.98
C ILE A 71 9.32 10.59 -6.10
N SER A 72 9.35 9.77 -5.04
CA SER A 72 10.49 9.69 -4.12
C SER A 72 11.81 9.32 -4.84
N ILE A 73 11.73 8.57 -5.96
CA ILE A 73 12.92 8.21 -6.74
C ILE A 73 13.59 9.46 -7.33
N PHE A 74 12.82 10.46 -7.75
CA PHE A 74 13.38 11.69 -8.35
C PHE A 74 14.03 12.62 -7.33
N PHE A 75 13.68 12.50 -6.04
CA PHE A 75 14.26 13.31 -4.97
C PHE A 75 15.61 12.80 -4.44
N PHE A 76 16.32 11.94 -5.18
CA PHE A 76 17.59 11.36 -4.75
C PHE A 76 18.68 12.40 -4.42
N LYS A 77 18.64 13.61 -5.02
CA LYS A 77 19.57 14.72 -4.71
C LYS A 77 19.28 15.36 -3.35
N ILE A 78 18.01 15.40 -2.93
CA ILE A 78 17.57 16.05 -1.69
C ILE A 78 17.11 14.97 -0.71
N ARG A 79 18.07 14.27 -0.09
CA ARG A 79 17.83 13.11 0.78
C ARG A 79 16.83 13.37 1.91
N ARG A 80 16.81 14.56 2.50
CA ARG A 80 15.84 14.92 3.54
C ARG A 80 14.39 14.82 3.04
N ARG A 81 14.11 15.36 1.86
CA ARG A 81 12.77 15.30 1.25
C ARG A 81 12.42 13.87 0.84
N GLN A 82 13.39 13.13 0.28
CA GLN A 82 13.21 11.73 -0.06
C GLN A 82 12.80 10.89 1.16
N ILE A 83 13.50 11.01 2.29
CA ILE A 83 13.18 10.30 3.54
C ILE A 83 11.79 10.68 4.04
N LEU A 84 11.40 11.96 3.95
CA LEU A 84 10.10 12.43 4.39
C LEU A 84 8.98 11.80 3.56
N ILE A 85 9.09 11.83 2.23
CA ILE A 85 8.10 11.21 1.32
C ILE A 85 8.02 9.71 1.57
N CYS A 86 9.14 9.01 1.70
CA CYS A 86 9.17 7.58 2.00
C CYS A 86 8.51 7.26 3.36
N LYS A 87 8.69 8.11 4.38
CA LYS A 87 8.02 7.93 5.67
C LYS A 87 6.51 8.08 5.54
N ILE A 88 6.02 9.08 4.80
CA ILE A 88 4.60 9.26 4.53
C ILE A 88 4.05 8.02 3.82
N SER A 89 4.72 7.56 2.77
CA SER A 89 4.34 6.33 2.05
C SER A 89 4.32 5.10 2.97
N TYR A 90 5.28 5.00 3.90
CA TYR A 90 5.35 3.91 4.87
C TYR A 90 4.15 3.89 5.83
N TYR A 91 3.78 5.06 6.41
CA TYR A 91 2.63 5.14 7.31
C TYR A 91 1.32 4.86 6.57
N LEU A 92 1.14 5.38 5.35
CA LEU A 92 -0.02 5.06 4.53
C LEU A 92 -0.08 3.57 4.18
N SER A 93 1.05 2.96 3.83
CA SER A 93 1.16 1.53 3.55
C SER A 93 0.83 0.68 4.77
N PHE A 94 1.29 1.08 5.96
CA PHE A 94 0.95 0.40 7.21
C PHE A 94 -0.55 0.48 7.53
N LEU A 95 -1.16 1.65 7.30
CA LEU A 95 -2.61 1.83 7.45
C LEU A 95 -3.37 0.94 6.46
N MET A 96 -2.88 0.82 5.23
CA MET A 96 -3.42 -0.11 4.23
C MET A 96 -3.33 -1.57 4.66
N CYS A 97 -2.25 -2.01 5.32
CA CYS A 97 -2.15 -3.36 5.87
C CYS A 97 -3.28 -3.64 6.88
N MET A 98 -3.53 -2.71 7.81
CA MET A 98 -4.61 -2.85 8.80
C MET A 98 -5.98 -2.93 8.13
N ASN A 99 -6.23 -2.03 7.16
CA ASN A 99 -7.47 -2.03 6.40
C ASN A 99 -7.66 -3.33 5.59
N THR A 100 -6.61 -3.85 4.97
CA THR A 100 -6.66 -5.10 4.20
C THR A 100 -7.05 -6.28 5.08
N VAL A 101 -6.48 -6.41 6.28
CA VAL A 101 -6.84 -7.46 7.24
C VAL A 101 -8.31 -7.37 7.62
N TRP A 102 -8.77 -6.16 7.97
CA TRP A 102 -10.17 -5.93 8.34
C TRP A 102 -11.14 -6.26 7.19
N PHE A 103 -10.85 -5.78 5.99
CA PHE A 103 -11.68 -5.98 4.81
C PHE A 103 -11.81 -7.46 4.44
N PHE A 104 -10.69 -8.16 4.31
CA PHE A 104 -10.70 -9.56 3.91
C PHE A 104 -11.22 -10.50 5.00
N TYR A 105 -11.15 -10.12 6.28
CA TYR A 105 -11.77 -10.88 7.34
C TYR A 105 -13.29 -11.07 7.12
N PHE A 106 -13.97 -10.04 6.61
CA PHE A 106 -15.40 -10.10 6.35
C PHE A 106 -15.77 -10.56 4.93
N SER A 107 -14.93 -10.31 3.94
CA SER A 107 -15.28 -10.50 2.53
C SER A 107 -14.60 -11.69 1.85
N LEU A 108 -13.58 -12.31 2.46
CA LEU A 108 -12.77 -13.34 1.81
C LEU A 108 -13.57 -14.53 1.29
N ASN A 109 -14.42 -15.14 2.14
CA ASN A 109 -15.18 -16.33 1.78
C ASN A 109 -16.16 -16.06 0.63
N TYR A 110 -16.75 -14.87 0.61
CA TYR A 110 -17.66 -14.46 -0.45
C TYR A 110 -16.91 -14.22 -1.76
N LEU A 111 -15.83 -13.44 -1.72
CA LEU A 111 -15.01 -13.16 -2.89
C LEU A 111 -14.41 -14.43 -3.48
N ALA A 112 -13.94 -15.35 -2.65
CA ALA A 112 -13.41 -16.64 -3.11
C ALA A 112 -14.50 -17.47 -3.83
N SER A 113 -15.75 -17.46 -3.34
CA SER A 113 -16.86 -18.15 -4.00
C SER A 113 -17.28 -17.55 -5.33
N LEU A 114 -17.00 -16.27 -5.58
CA LEU A 114 -17.27 -15.59 -6.84
C LEU A 114 -16.18 -15.82 -7.90
N MET A 115 -15.00 -16.36 -7.52
CA MET A 115 -13.90 -16.53 -8.44
C MET A 115 -14.16 -17.67 -9.44
N PRO A 116 -14.13 -17.38 -10.77
CA PRO A 116 -14.49 -18.36 -11.80
C PRO A 116 -13.41 -19.43 -12.02
N SER A 117 -12.19 -19.22 -11.51
CA SER A 117 -11.06 -20.14 -11.71
C SER A 117 -10.10 -20.16 -10.51
N MET A 118 -9.40 -21.26 -10.31
CA MET A 118 -8.36 -21.41 -9.30
C MET A 118 -7.25 -20.35 -9.44
N PHE A 119 -6.96 -19.90 -10.66
CA PHE A 119 -5.98 -18.85 -10.91
C PHE A 119 -6.40 -17.52 -10.30
N MET A 120 -7.67 -17.12 -10.45
CA MET A 120 -8.21 -15.90 -9.87
C MET A 120 -8.25 -15.96 -8.35
N GLU A 121 -8.52 -17.12 -7.79
CA GLU A 121 -8.47 -17.34 -6.33
C GLU A 121 -7.03 -17.14 -5.79
N ILE A 122 -6.02 -17.67 -6.47
CA ILE A 122 -4.60 -17.43 -6.12
C ILE A 122 -4.26 -15.94 -6.20
N MET A 123 -4.73 -15.23 -7.22
CA MET A 123 -4.53 -13.78 -7.35
C MET A 123 -5.18 -13.00 -6.19
N LEU A 124 -6.35 -13.44 -5.70
CA LEU A 124 -7.00 -12.87 -4.54
C LEU A 124 -6.12 -13.02 -3.28
N TYR A 125 -5.57 -14.21 -3.03
CA TYR A 125 -4.66 -14.43 -1.89
C TYR A 125 -3.36 -13.61 -2.02
N LEU A 126 -2.81 -13.49 -3.22
CA LEU A 126 -1.66 -12.62 -3.47
C LEU A 126 -1.98 -11.15 -3.20
N ALA A 127 -3.21 -10.70 -3.49
CA ALA A 127 -3.64 -9.35 -3.18
C ALA A 127 -3.65 -9.05 -1.67
N ILE A 128 -3.95 -10.05 -0.83
CA ILE A 128 -3.90 -9.90 0.63
C ILE A 128 -2.46 -9.67 1.12
N ILE A 129 -1.50 -10.38 0.53
CA ILE A 129 -0.08 -10.34 0.95
C ILE A 129 0.62 -9.07 0.43
N ASN A 130 0.16 -8.51 -0.69
CA ASN A 130 0.82 -7.41 -1.38
C ASN A 130 1.10 -6.17 -0.50
N PRO A 131 0.16 -5.60 0.29
CA PRO A 131 0.45 -4.44 1.14
C PRO A 131 1.56 -4.70 2.16
N PHE A 132 1.67 -5.94 2.69
CA PHE A 132 2.72 -6.32 3.64
C PHE A 132 4.09 -6.33 2.97
N ILE A 133 4.21 -6.94 1.79
CA ILE A 133 5.46 -6.95 1.01
C ILE A 133 5.88 -5.52 0.69
N CYS A 134 4.96 -4.68 0.20
CA CYS A 134 5.25 -3.29 -0.13
C CYS A 134 5.69 -2.48 1.09
N THR A 135 5.07 -2.67 2.26
CA THR A 135 5.46 -2.01 3.51
C THR A 135 6.89 -2.36 3.89
N ILE A 136 7.29 -3.64 3.77
CA ILE A 136 8.67 -4.09 4.02
C ILE A 136 9.63 -3.45 3.03
N LEU A 137 9.31 -3.40 1.74
CA LEU A 137 10.16 -2.80 0.71
C LEU A 137 10.37 -1.30 0.95
N ILE A 138 9.32 -0.56 1.31
CA ILE A 138 9.42 0.87 1.64
C ILE A 138 10.27 1.06 2.90
N TYR A 139 10.10 0.24 3.93
CA TYR A 139 10.93 0.28 5.15
C TYR A 139 12.41 0.04 4.83
N LEU A 140 12.72 -0.97 4.04
CA LEU A 140 14.09 -1.26 3.62
C LEU A 140 14.68 -0.09 2.83
N SER A 141 13.91 0.53 1.93
CA SER A 141 14.37 1.70 1.19
C SER A 141 14.75 2.85 2.14
N ILE A 142 13.92 3.17 3.14
CA ILE A 142 14.22 4.20 4.15
C ILE A 142 15.51 3.89 4.91
N LYS A 143 15.70 2.62 5.32
CA LYS A 143 16.92 2.19 6.03
C LYS A 143 18.18 2.41 5.18
N PHE A 144 18.12 2.06 3.90
CA PHE A 144 19.24 2.26 2.99
C PHE A 144 19.50 3.73 2.68
N ILE A 145 18.44 4.56 2.52
CA ILE A 145 18.59 6.02 2.31
C ILE A 145 19.28 6.67 3.51
N LYS A 146 18.87 6.30 4.74
CA LYS A 146 19.52 6.81 5.96
C LYS A 146 20.99 6.41 6.02
N LYS A 147 21.31 5.13 5.81
CA LYS A 147 22.69 4.63 5.81
C LYS A 147 23.57 5.41 4.81
N ASP A 148 23.04 5.68 3.61
CA ASP A 148 23.77 6.44 2.59
C ASP A 148 23.94 7.92 2.99
N SER A 149 22.93 8.52 3.64
CA SER A 149 23.00 9.87 4.20
C SER A 149 24.09 9.99 5.27
N ASP A 150 24.16 9.01 6.18
CA ASP A 150 25.12 9.01 7.28
C ASP A 150 26.57 8.84 6.77
N LEU A 151 26.78 8.00 5.75
CA LEU A 151 28.08 7.86 5.09
C LEU A 151 28.57 9.16 4.48
N VAL A 152 27.70 9.92 3.79
CA VAL A 152 28.08 11.20 3.19
C VAL A 152 28.35 12.26 4.26
N ASN A 153 27.56 12.28 5.33
CA ASN A 153 27.78 13.21 6.44
C ASN A 153 29.11 12.93 7.16
N SER A 154 29.50 11.66 7.31
CA SER A 154 30.79 11.30 7.92
C SER A 154 31.98 11.76 7.05
N LEU A 155 31.90 11.60 5.74
CA LEU A 155 32.93 12.06 4.80
C LEU A 155 33.07 13.61 4.81
N ASN A 156 31.99 14.35 4.97
CA ASN A 156 32.01 15.81 5.05
C ASN A 156 32.60 16.33 6.38
N ARG A 157 32.64 15.51 7.44
CA ARG A 157 33.29 15.86 8.73
C ARG A 157 34.80 15.68 8.72
N ILE A 158 35.32 14.91 7.79
CA ILE A 158 36.78 14.62 7.69
C ILE A 158 37.48 15.64 6.78
N ARG A 159 36.73 16.46 6.06
CA ARG A 159 37.23 17.58 5.27
C ARG A 159 37.15 18.90 6.05
#